data_779bb26b9dd3c477113c4a8b04657703
#
_entry.id   779bb26b9dd3c477113c4a8b04657703
#
_cell.length_a   1.000
_cell.length_b   1.000
_cell.length_c   1.000
_cell.angle_alpha   90.00
_cell.angle_beta   90.00
_cell.angle_gamma   90.00
#
_symmetry.space_group_name_H-M   'P 1'
#
loop_
_entity.id
_entity.type
_entity.pdbx_description
1 polymer ?
#
loop_
_entity_poly.entity_id
_entity_poly.type
_entity_poly.pdbx_seq_one_letter_code
_entity_poly.pdbx_strand_id
1 'polypeptide(L)'
;ASGSTPYVIGAVKEAKKRGILTGCITCNPGAAVAAEVDIPIVAVVGPEFVTGSTRMKSGTAQKLILNMISTSTMIKMGHVKGNKMVDMQLSNAKLVDRGTRMIMGETDITDYEYAKSLLLEHGSVRNAVDYYNTIKK
;
A
#
# COMPACT_ATOMS: atom_id res chain seq x y z
N ALA A 1 12.53 -0.59 -13.79
CA ALA A 1 12.83 0.79 -14.20
C ALA A 1 13.32 0.88 -15.65
N SER A 2 14.30 0.05 -16.09
CA SER A 2 14.80 0.06 -17.47
C SER A 2 13.79 -0.48 -18.50
N GLY A 3 13.02 -1.47 -18.12
CA GLY A 3 12.00 -2.08 -18.97
C GLY A 3 12.50 -3.01 -20.08
N SER A 4 13.79 -3.38 -20.07
CA SER A 4 14.41 -4.23 -21.09
C SER A 4 14.93 -5.59 -20.56
N THR A 5 14.78 -5.87 -19.27
CA THR A 5 15.34 -7.08 -18.65
C THR A 5 14.60 -8.33 -19.15
N PRO A 6 15.30 -9.29 -19.82
CA PRO A 6 14.64 -10.47 -20.41
C PRO A 6 13.87 -11.32 -19.41
N TYR A 7 14.39 -11.50 -18.20
CA TYR A 7 13.70 -12.22 -17.12
C TYR A 7 12.33 -11.62 -16.79
N VAL A 8 12.26 -10.28 -16.68
CA VAL A 8 11.00 -9.58 -16.38
C VAL A 8 10.01 -9.71 -17.53
N ILE A 9 10.49 -9.58 -18.77
CA ILE A 9 9.65 -9.75 -19.96
C ILE A 9 9.09 -11.18 -20.04
N GLY A 10 9.92 -12.18 -19.78
CA GLY A 10 9.50 -13.58 -19.73
C GLY A 10 8.45 -13.86 -18.66
N ALA A 11 8.65 -13.32 -17.47
CA ALA A 11 7.71 -13.45 -16.35
C ALA A 11 6.33 -12.81 -16.66
N VAL A 12 6.33 -11.62 -17.26
CA VAL A 12 5.11 -10.93 -17.70
C VAL A 12 4.36 -11.73 -18.74
N LYS A 13 5.05 -12.23 -19.76
CA LYS A 13 4.44 -13.07 -20.81
C LYS A 13 3.79 -14.32 -20.23
N GLU A 14 4.46 -14.98 -19.29
CA GLU A 14 3.92 -16.16 -18.63
C GLU A 14 2.69 -15.83 -17.75
N ALA A 15 2.73 -14.73 -17.00
CA ALA A 15 1.60 -14.26 -16.21
C ALA A 15 0.37 -13.97 -17.11
N LYS A 16 0.61 -13.30 -18.23
CA LYS A 16 -0.45 -12.98 -19.20
C LYS A 16 -1.08 -14.23 -19.82
N LYS A 17 -0.29 -15.27 -20.15
CA LYS A 17 -0.79 -16.56 -20.61
C LYS A 17 -1.72 -17.23 -19.60
N ARG A 18 -1.51 -16.99 -18.31
CA ARG A 18 -2.34 -17.51 -17.21
C ARG A 18 -3.56 -16.64 -16.92
N GLY A 19 -3.84 -15.60 -17.70
CA GLY A 19 -4.96 -14.69 -17.49
C GLY A 19 -4.79 -13.75 -16.29
N ILE A 20 -3.55 -13.56 -15.80
CA ILE A 20 -3.26 -12.66 -14.68
C ILE A 20 -3.11 -11.24 -15.23
N LEU A 21 -3.79 -10.27 -14.62
CA LEU A 21 -3.62 -8.84 -14.93
C LEU A 21 -2.18 -8.42 -14.70
N THR A 22 -1.58 -7.78 -15.71
CA THR A 22 -0.17 -7.40 -15.70
C THR A 22 0.01 -5.89 -15.82
N GLY A 23 0.98 -5.36 -15.08
CA GLY A 23 1.39 -3.97 -15.17
C GLY A 23 2.90 -3.82 -15.12
N CYS A 24 3.42 -2.73 -15.63
CA CYS A 24 4.83 -2.39 -15.46
C CYS A 24 5.05 -0.92 -15.13
N ILE A 25 6.17 -0.64 -14.49
CA ILE A 25 6.69 0.71 -14.29
C ILE A 25 8.05 0.78 -14.97
N THR A 26 8.16 1.65 -15.97
CA THR A 26 9.42 1.92 -16.69
C THR A 26 9.69 3.40 -16.76
N CYS A 27 10.98 3.78 -16.85
CA CYS A 27 11.39 5.17 -17.05
C CYS A 27 11.85 5.45 -18.49
N ASN A 28 11.78 4.43 -19.36
CA ASN A 28 12.16 4.54 -20.76
C ASN A 28 10.92 4.46 -21.66
N PRO A 29 10.63 5.50 -22.45
CA PRO A 29 9.63 5.43 -23.51
C PRO A 29 9.97 4.31 -24.51
N GLY A 30 8.96 3.56 -24.94
CA GLY A 30 9.16 2.45 -25.89
C GLY A 30 9.87 1.22 -25.32
N ALA A 31 9.99 1.10 -23.99
CA ALA A 31 10.58 -0.08 -23.36
C ALA A 31 9.81 -1.37 -23.72
N ALA A 32 10.54 -2.43 -24.03
CA ALA A 32 9.95 -3.69 -24.50
C ALA A 32 8.88 -4.27 -23.53
N VAL A 33 9.09 -4.16 -22.23
CA VAL A 33 8.12 -4.62 -21.23
C VAL A 33 6.77 -3.91 -21.34
N ALA A 34 6.75 -2.63 -21.77
CA ALA A 34 5.51 -1.86 -21.85
C ALA A 34 4.54 -2.38 -22.93
N ALA A 35 5.07 -2.99 -24.00
CA ALA A 35 4.25 -3.61 -25.04
C ALA A 35 3.65 -4.97 -24.62
N GLU A 36 4.16 -5.57 -23.54
CA GLU A 36 3.78 -6.91 -23.10
C GLU A 36 2.76 -6.92 -21.95
N VAL A 37 2.48 -5.77 -21.34
CA VAL A 37 1.59 -5.65 -20.18
C VAL A 37 0.22 -5.06 -20.56
N ASP A 38 -0.75 -5.26 -19.69
CA ASP A 38 -2.08 -4.65 -19.82
C ASP A 38 -2.09 -3.18 -19.38
N ILE A 39 -1.28 -2.84 -18.35
CA ILE A 39 -1.19 -1.49 -17.79
C ILE A 39 0.26 -1.00 -17.75
N PRO A 40 0.75 -0.32 -18.79
CA PRO A 40 2.07 0.31 -18.77
C PRO A 40 2.04 1.67 -18.05
N ILE A 41 2.98 1.88 -17.12
CA ILE A 41 3.24 3.18 -16.49
C ILE A 41 4.62 3.63 -16.90
N VAL A 42 4.69 4.70 -17.70
CA VAL A 42 5.95 5.25 -18.19
C VAL A 42 6.24 6.60 -17.51
N ALA A 43 7.24 6.62 -16.63
CA ALA A 43 7.66 7.82 -15.91
C ALA A 43 9.03 8.31 -16.41
N VAL A 44 9.03 9.26 -17.32
CA VAL A 44 10.26 9.82 -17.89
C VAL A 44 10.93 10.76 -16.89
N VAL A 45 12.08 10.35 -16.34
CA VAL A 45 12.81 11.08 -15.29
C VAL A 45 14.09 11.78 -15.78
N GLY A 46 14.34 11.71 -17.08
CA GLY A 46 15.56 12.23 -17.70
C GLY A 46 16.79 11.35 -17.42
N PRO A 47 17.99 11.78 -17.88
CA PRO A 47 19.22 11.00 -17.76
C PRO A 47 19.65 10.83 -16.30
N GLU A 48 20.19 9.65 -15.99
CA GLU A 48 20.83 9.39 -14.70
C GLU A 48 22.21 10.10 -14.63
N PHE A 49 22.64 10.43 -13.41
CA PHE A 49 23.98 10.96 -13.20
C PHE A 49 25.07 9.95 -13.64
N VAL A 50 24.88 8.66 -13.28
CA VAL A 50 25.69 7.58 -13.79
C VAL A 50 24.98 6.97 -14.99
N THR A 51 25.43 7.27 -16.18
CA THR A 51 24.83 6.83 -17.44
C THR A 51 24.61 5.32 -17.48
N GLY A 52 23.41 4.91 -17.89
CA GLY A 52 23.02 3.49 -17.98
C GLY A 52 22.60 2.83 -16.66
N SER A 53 22.75 3.51 -15.52
CA SER A 53 22.41 2.98 -14.21
C SER A 53 21.06 3.52 -13.72
N THR A 54 19.97 2.80 -13.97
CA THR A 54 18.60 3.19 -13.63
C THR A 54 18.27 3.02 -12.13
N ARG A 55 19.03 3.66 -11.24
CA ARG A 55 18.93 3.48 -9.79
C ARG A 55 18.57 4.74 -8.99
N MET A 56 19.06 5.91 -9.38
CA MET A 56 18.83 7.16 -8.64
C MET A 56 17.46 7.74 -8.97
N LYS A 57 17.30 8.38 -10.12
CA LYS A 57 16.04 9.00 -10.53
C LYS A 57 14.97 7.94 -10.82
N SER A 58 15.31 6.96 -11.62
CA SER A 58 14.38 5.90 -12.03
C SER A 58 13.95 5.01 -10.86
N GLY A 59 14.88 4.60 -10.01
CA GLY A 59 14.58 3.81 -8.82
C GLY A 59 13.71 4.58 -7.82
N THR A 60 13.97 5.88 -7.65
CA THR A 60 13.15 6.74 -6.78
C THR A 60 11.73 6.91 -7.33
N ALA A 61 11.59 7.19 -8.63
CA ALA A 61 10.28 7.30 -9.28
C ALA A 61 9.49 5.99 -9.17
N GLN A 62 10.12 4.86 -9.44
CA GLN A 62 9.50 3.54 -9.31
C GLN A 62 9.00 3.28 -7.89
N LYS A 63 9.83 3.56 -6.88
CA LYS A 63 9.45 3.44 -5.46
C LYS A 63 8.23 4.29 -5.12
N LEU A 64 8.21 5.55 -5.55
CA LEU A 64 7.08 6.46 -5.30
C LEU A 64 5.80 5.97 -5.97
N ILE A 65 5.86 5.50 -7.22
CA ILE A 65 4.71 4.97 -7.94
C ILE A 65 4.16 3.71 -7.25
N LEU A 66 5.02 2.79 -6.83
CA LEU A 66 4.62 1.59 -6.09
C LEU A 66 3.93 1.95 -4.76
N ASN A 67 4.47 2.94 -4.04
CA ASN A 67 3.86 3.42 -2.80
C ASN A 67 2.48 4.09 -3.05
N MET A 68 2.34 4.85 -4.12
CA MET A 68 1.05 5.44 -4.51
C MET A 68 0.03 4.35 -4.85
N ILE A 69 0.41 3.35 -5.63
CA ILE A 69 -0.48 2.23 -5.99
C ILE A 69 -0.93 1.48 -4.74
N SER A 70 0.01 1.03 -3.90
CA SER A 70 -0.31 0.26 -2.70
C SER A 70 -1.18 1.06 -1.72
N THR A 71 -0.82 2.31 -1.46
CA THR A 71 -1.58 3.18 -0.55
C THR A 71 -2.98 3.46 -1.08
N SER A 72 -3.12 3.78 -2.38
CA SER A 72 -4.42 4.01 -2.99
C SER A 72 -5.31 2.77 -2.97
N THR A 73 -4.70 1.58 -3.15
CA THR A 73 -5.40 0.30 -3.05
C THR A 73 -5.96 0.12 -1.64
N MET A 74 -5.16 0.32 -0.59
CA MET A 74 -5.62 0.19 0.79
C MET A 74 -6.71 1.20 1.15
N ILE A 75 -6.63 2.44 0.63
CA ILE A 75 -7.68 3.45 0.79
C ILE A 75 -8.98 2.97 0.11
N LYS A 76 -8.91 2.51 -1.14
CA LYS A 76 -10.08 2.02 -1.89
C LYS A 76 -10.70 0.77 -1.28
N MET A 77 -9.91 -0.08 -0.64
CA MET A 77 -10.39 -1.25 0.11
C MET A 77 -11.02 -0.87 1.46
N GLY A 78 -11.03 0.41 1.84
CA GLY A 78 -11.64 0.89 3.07
C GLY A 78 -10.80 0.68 4.34
N HIS A 79 -9.50 0.34 4.21
CA HIS A 79 -8.62 0.15 5.37
C HIS A 79 -8.12 1.46 5.98
N VAL A 80 -8.48 2.60 5.38
CA VAL A 80 -8.11 3.93 5.86
C VAL A 80 -9.36 4.77 6.10
N LYS A 81 -9.46 5.38 7.28
CA LYS A 81 -10.52 6.32 7.67
C LYS A 81 -9.87 7.68 7.97
N GLY A 82 -10.21 8.71 7.20
CA GLY A 82 -9.47 9.97 7.24
C GLY A 82 -8.01 9.75 6.84
N ASN A 83 -7.07 9.98 7.75
CA ASN A 83 -5.63 9.73 7.56
C ASN A 83 -5.12 8.55 8.43
N LYS A 84 -6.01 7.72 8.98
CA LYS A 84 -5.69 6.66 9.93
C LYS A 84 -5.97 5.28 9.32
N MET A 85 -5.03 4.35 9.45
CA MET A 85 -5.24 2.94 9.12
C MET A 85 -6.01 2.26 10.25
N VAL A 86 -7.24 1.83 10.00
CA VAL A 86 -8.16 1.28 11.02
C VAL A 86 -8.16 -0.24 11.15
N ASP A 87 -7.60 -0.95 10.16
CA ASP A 87 -7.54 -2.42 10.13
C ASP A 87 -6.08 -2.91 10.18
N MET A 88 -5.25 -2.29 11.03
CA MET A 88 -3.86 -2.70 11.19
C MET A 88 -3.74 -3.98 12.04
N GLN A 89 -2.77 -4.82 11.70
CA GLN A 89 -2.42 -5.98 12.52
C GLN A 89 -1.75 -5.54 13.83
N LEU A 90 -2.22 -6.07 14.97
CA LEU A 90 -1.72 -5.73 16.30
C LEU A 90 -0.45 -6.53 16.65
N SER A 91 0.54 -6.53 15.77
CA SER A 91 1.73 -7.39 15.86
C SER A 91 2.81 -6.93 16.84
N ASN A 92 2.69 -5.73 17.39
CA ASN A 92 3.64 -5.21 18.38
C ASN A 92 3.00 -4.13 19.27
N ALA A 93 3.68 -3.82 20.39
CA ALA A 93 3.18 -2.85 21.38
C ALA A 93 2.91 -1.45 20.80
N LYS A 94 3.71 -0.98 19.83
CA LYS A 94 3.50 0.32 19.17
C LYS A 94 2.19 0.35 18.39
N LEU A 95 1.82 -0.73 17.70
CA LEU A 95 0.57 -0.80 16.94
C LEU A 95 -0.64 -0.95 17.87
N VAL A 96 -0.50 -1.67 18.99
CA VAL A 96 -1.52 -1.73 20.03
C VAL A 96 -1.74 -0.35 20.63
N ASP A 97 -0.70 0.37 21.05
CA ASP A 97 -0.83 1.74 21.59
C ASP A 97 -1.51 2.68 20.59
N ARG A 98 -1.08 2.62 19.32
CA ARG A 98 -1.69 3.42 18.26
C ARG A 98 -3.18 3.12 18.11
N GLY A 99 -3.57 1.85 18.04
CA GLY A 99 -4.97 1.42 17.94
C GLY A 99 -5.80 1.86 19.13
N THR A 100 -5.26 1.72 20.35
CA THR A 100 -5.89 2.20 21.58
C THR A 100 -6.21 3.68 21.53
N ARG A 101 -5.21 4.52 21.17
CA ARG A 101 -5.40 5.98 21.03
C ARG A 101 -6.38 6.35 19.92
N MET A 102 -6.47 5.53 18.87
CA MET A 102 -7.46 5.75 17.81
C MET A 102 -8.87 5.50 18.31
N ILE A 103 -9.12 4.45 19.11
CA ILE A 103 -10.41 4.21 19.76
C ILE A 103 -10.79 5.37 20.67
N MET A 104 -9.88 5.82 21.52
CA MET A 104 -10.11 7.00 22.38
C MET A 104 -10.44 8.27 21.59
N GLY A 105 -9.86 8.43 20.41
CA GLY A 105 -10.14 9.60 19.54
C GLY A 105 -11.41 9.48 18.70
N GLU A 106 -11.97 8.29 18.54
CA GLU A 106 -13.21 8.02 17.77
C GLU A 106 -14.43 7.82 18.70
N THR A 107 -14.19 7.71 20.00
CA THR A 107 -15.21 7.51 21.04
C THR A 107 -15.01 8.50 22.17
N ASP A 108 -15.89 8.50 23.18
CA ASP A 108 -15.74 9.29 24.40
C ASP A 108 -15.01 8.52 25.54
N ILE A 109 -14.38 7.40 25.22
CA ILE A 109 -13.59 6.62 26.19
C ILE A 109 -12.34 7.41 26.56
N THR A 110 -12.19 7.71 27.84
CA THR A 110 -11.00 8.39 28.40
C THR A 110 -10.04 7.42 29.11
N ASP A 111 -10.51 6.23 29.47
CA ASP A 111 -9.70 5.19 30.10
C ASP A 111 -8.91 4.41 29.03
N TYR A 112 -7.59 4.51 29.10
CA TYR A 112 -6.67 3.85 28.18
C TYR A 112 -6.74 2.31 28.25
N GLU A 113 -6.81 1.74 29.47
CA GLU A 113 -6.82 0.28 29.62
C GLU A 113 -8.15 -0.32 29.15
N TYR A 114 -9.25 0.39 29.33
CA TYR A 114 -10.53 -0.01 28.77
C TYR A 114 -10.53 0.05 27.23
N ALA A 115 -10.04 1.14 26.62
CA ALA A 115 -9.90 1.23 25.18
C ALA A 115 -8.98 0.14 24.60
N LYS A 116 -7.90 -0.18 25.31
CA LYS A 116 -6.96 -1.24 24.93
C LYS A 116 -7.60 -2.63 25.05
N SER A 117 -8.38 -2.90 26.08
CA SER A 117 -9.11 -4.16 26.21
C SER A 117 -10.07 -4.37 25.04
N LEU A 118 -10.83 -3.34 24.68
CA LEU A 118 -11.73 -3.39 23.51
C LEU A 118 -10.97 -3.66 22.21
N LEU A 119 -9.82 -3.02 22.02
CA LEU A 119 -8.98 -3.26 20.85
C LEU A 119 -8.54 -4.72 20.74
N LEU A 120 -8.07 -5.29 21.85
CA LEU A 120 -7.55 -6.66 21.89
C LEU A 120 -8.67 -7.70 21.76
N GLU A 121 -9.83 -7.44 22.34
CA GLU A 121 -11.01 -8.30 22.25
C GLU A 121 -11.59 -8.34 20.83
N HIS A 122 -11.71 -7.19 20.16
CA HIS A 122 -12.33 -7.09 18.86
C HIS A 122 -11.35 -7.13 17.68
N GLY A 123 -10.04 -7.16 17.94
CA GLY A 123 -8.97 -7.39 16.98
C GLY A 123 -8.68 -6.24 16.00
N SER A 124 -9.53 -5.22 15.93
CA SER A 124 -9.30 -4.03 15.10
C SER A 124 -9.97 -2.78 15.70
N VAL A 125 -9.43 -1.61 15.34
CA VAL A 125 -10.02 -0.33 15.74
C VAL A 125 -11.46 -0.20 15.24
N ARG A 126 -11.73 -0.60 14.01
CA ARG A 126 -13.06 -0.58 13.42
C ARG A 126 -14.06 -1.36 14.26
N ASN A 127 -13.78 -2.64 14.48
CA ASN A 127 -14.69 -3.52 15.22
C ASN A 127 -14.93 -3.04 16.65
N ALA A 128 -13.88 -2.55 17.33
CA ALA A 128 -13.98 -2.03 18.69
C ALA A 128 -14.85 -0.77 18.76
N VAL A 129 -14.71 0.16 17.82
CA VAL A 129 -15.54 1.38 17.74
C VAL A 129 -16.97 1.03 17.39
N ASP A 130 -17.20 0.14 16.43
CA ASP A 130 -18.55 -0.29 16.04
C ASP A 130 -19.27 -0.98 17.21
N TYR A 131 -18.58 -1.88 17.91
CA TYR A 131 -19.12 -2.51 19.13
C TYR A 131 -19.49 -1.48 20.20
N TYR A 132 -18.55 -0.56 20.52
CA TYR A 132 -18.80 0.49 21.51
C TYR A 132 -20.03 1.33 21.16
N ASN A 133 -20.18 1.72 19.92
CA ASN A 133 -21.33 2.50 19.45
C ASN A 133 -22.65 1.70 19.50
N THR A 134 -22.59 0.37 19.48
CA THR A 134 -23.78 -0.49 19.61
C THR A 134 -24.27 -0.55 21.05
N ILE A 135 -23.37 -0.64 22.03
CA ILE A 135 -23.73 -0.74 23.46
C ILE A 135 -24.10 0.61 24.08
N LYS A 136 -23.74 1.72 23.43
CA LYS A 136 -24.05 3.09 23.90
C LYS A 136 -25.46 3.56 23.48
N LYS A 137 -26.10 2.88 22.55
CA LYS A 137 -27.48 3.15 22.15
C LYS A 137 -28.47 2.59 23.14
#